data_bc05fead474b46f40d38f8ead7e4b88a
#
_entry.id   bc05fead474b46f40d38f8ead7e4b88a
#
_cell.length_a   1.000
_cell.length_b   1.000
_cell.length_c   1.000
_cell.angle_alpha   90.00
_cell.angle_beta   90.00
_cell.angle_gamma   90.00
#
_symmetry.space_group_name_H-M   'P 1'
#
loop_
_entity.id
_entity.type
_entity.pdbx_description
1 polymer ?
#
loop_
_entity_poly.entity_id
_entity_poly.type
_entity_poly.pdbx_seq_one_letter_code
_entity_poly.pdbx_strand_id
1 'polypeptide(L)'
;MNSALQFHTSPYTAFMHETKVDLGNGIQLHVEVGGKTEDPPILLIMGLGAQMLYWPDFFCKSLIDQGYRVIRYDNRDIGLSSKIRHKGPRLNTYKMMGRFSLGLQNHGAPYNLFDMADDAALLLERLGIEKAEVIGASMGGMIAQILAAKYADRVNNLGLLFTSNNQPFLPPPFPKQLFSLLERPKSQDENSIVEHSLKLFRVIGSPGYVNQLDAIQTARKLYQRSYYPAGILQQFLAILCTGSLLQLDKQIQQPTLVVHGSQDRLLPPGHGKAVAKAIPGAKFELIKGMGHDMPPHFIPHLSELFAHHFKS
;
A
#
# COMPACT_ATOMS: atom_id res chain seq x y z
N MET A 1 20.36 22.60 9.00
CA MET A 1 19.87 23.39 7.85
C MET A 1 19.17 22.42 6.90
N ASN A 2 17.84 22.48 6.80
CA ASN A 2 17.12 21.68 5.81
C ASN A 2 17.44 22.29 4.44
N SER A 3 18.25 21.61 3.62
CA SER A 3 18.34 21.95 2.20
C SER A 3 16.93 21.81 1.62
N ALA A 4 16.45 22.84 0.93
CA ALA A 4 15.16 22.78 0.25
C ALA A 4 15.11 21.55 -0.65
N LEU A 5 14.02 20.77 -0.56
CA LEU A 5 13.83 19.59 -1.40
C LEU A 5 13.79 20.02 -2.87
N GLN A 6 14.63 19.39 -3.67
CA GLN A 6 14.66 19.64 -5.12
C GLN A 6 13.80 18.58 -5.82
N PHE A 7 12.79 19.03 -6.55
CA PHE A 7 11.90 18.18 -7.33
C PHE A 7 12.29 18.26 -8.82
N HIS A 8 12.28 17.11 -9.48
CA HIS A 8 12.52 16.96 -10.91
C HIS A 8 11.31 16.31 -11.57
N THR A 9 11.04 16.59 -12.84
CA THR A 9 9.97 15.90 -13.56
C THR A 9 10.20 14.39 -13.51
N SER A 10 9.18 13.63 -13.14
CA SER A 10 9.29 12.17 -13.07
C SER A 10 9.53 11.57 -14.45
N PRO A 11 10.51 10.68 -14.61
CA PRO A 11 10.71 9.97 -15.87
C PRO A 11 9.61 8.91 -16.13
N TYR A 12 8.76 8.65 -15.15
CA TYR A 12 7.73 7.62 -15.21
C TYR A 12 6.33 8.19 -15.47
N THR A 13 6.09 9.46 -15.06
CA THR A 13 4.77 10.09 -15.06
C THR A 13 4.90 11.59 -15.33
N ALA A 14 4.56 12.03 -16.54
CA ALA A 14 4.84 13.38 -17.02
C ALA A 14 4.19 14.54 -16.22
N PHE A 15 3.12 14.27 -15.47
CA PHE A 15 2.42 15.26 -14.66
C PHE A 15 2.79 15.20 -13.17
N MET A 16 3.81 14.42 -12.81
CA MET A 16 4.35 14.34 -11.45
C MET A 16 5.83 14.71 -11.39
N HIS A 17 6.28 15.14 -10.23
CA HIS A 17 7.67 15.47 -9.94
C HIS A 17 8.20 14.56 -8.85
N GLU A 18 9.43 14.07 -9.01
CA GLU A 18 10.04 13.15 -8.06
C GLU A 18 11.16 13.79 -7.25
N THR A 19 11.39 13.26 -6.07
CA THR A 19 12.52 13.59 -5.21
C THR A 19 12.83 12.45 -4.27
N LYS A 20 13.98 12.53 -3.60
CA LYS A 20 14.29 11.65 -2.46
C LYS A 20 14.23 12.47 -1.18
N VAL A 21 13.51 11.97 -0.19
CA VAL A 21 13.30 12.60 1.11
C VAL A 21 14.02 11.79 2.18
N ASP A 22 15.03 12.41 2.81
CA ASP A 22 15.68 11.84 4.00
C ASP A 22 14.80 12.11 5.23
N LEU A 23 14.37 11.05 5.89
CA LEU A 23 13.51 11.14 7.07
C LEU A 23 14.28 11.49 8.34
N GLY A 24 15.62 11.43 8.33
CA GLY A 24 16.49 11.72 9.49
C GLY A 24 16.63 10.53 10.46
N ASN A 25 15.99 9.41 10.18
CA ASN A 25 16.07 8.17 10.95
C ASN A 25 16.90 7.07 10.26
N GLY A 26 17.68 7.43 9.23
CA GLY A 26 18.44 6.52 8.39
C GLY A 26 17.65 5.92 7.22
N ILE A 27 16.40 6.36 7.04
CA ILE A 27 15.55 5.98 5.90
C ILE A 27 15.43 7.16 4.95
N GLN A 28 15.63 6.88 3.66
CA GLN A 28 15.34 7.79 2.56
C GLN A 28 14.23 7.19 1.73
N LEU A 29 13.16 7.96 1.50
CA LEU A 29 12.03 7.55 0.66
C LEU A 29 12.11 8.24 -0.71
N HIS A 30 11.80 7.49 -1.75
CA HIS A 30 11.58 8.02 -3.08
C HIS A 30 10.12 8.37 -3.26
N VAL A 31 9.84 9.61 -3.66
CA VAL A 31 8.52 10.24 -3.60
C VAL A 31 8.20 10.89 -4.93
N GLU A 32 6.94 10.79 -5.36
CA GLU A 32 6.39 11.59 -6.45
C GLU A 32 5.26 12.47 -5.93
N VAL A 33 5.20 13.69 -6.42
CA VAL A 33 4.18 14.70 -6.09
C VAL A 33 3.60 15.29 -7.37
N GLY A 34 2.27 15.36 -7.45
CA GLY A 34 1.53 16.00 -8.55
C GLY A 34 0.40 16.89 -8.02
N GLY A 35 -0.10 17.81 -8.85
CA GLY A 35 -1.08 18.82 -8.45
C GLY A 35 -0.40 20.09 -7.93
N LYS A 36 -1.21 21.08 -7.55
CA LYS A 36 -0.72 22.37 -7.06
C LYS A 36 -0.34 22.27 -5.59
N THR A 37 0.62 23.10 -5.17
CA THR A 37 1.11 23.08 -3.78
C THR A 37 0.04 23.51 -2.77
N GLU A 38 -0.86 24.41 -3.17
CA GLU A 38 -1.96 24.92 -2.37
C GLU A 38 -3.16 23.96 -2.27
N ASP A 39 -3.25 22.95 -3.14
CA ASP A 39 -4.35 21.99 -3.12
C ASP A 39 -4.25 21.06 -1.89
N PRO A 40 -5.38 20.57 -1.34
CA PRO A 40 -5.39 19.62 -0.23
C PRO A 40 -4.55 18.36 -0.54
N PRO A 41 -3.61 17.99 0.33
CA PRO A 41 -2.73 16.85 0.07
C PRO A 41 -3.40 15.50 0.31
N ILE A 42 -3.18 14.56 -0.61
CA ILE A 42 -3.50 13.13 -0.46
C ILE A 42 -2.21 12.32 -0.43
N LEU A 43 -1.99 11.55 0.65
CA LEU A 43 -0.91 10.59 0.76
C LEU A 43 -1.40 9.20 0.33
N LEU A 44 -0.75 8.61 -0.68
CA LEU A 44 -1.04 7.28 -1.20
C LEU A 44 -0.02 6.26 -0.70
N ILE A 45 -0.46 5.27 0.09
CA ILE A 45 0.39 4.23 0.69
C ILE A 45 0.12 2.89 0.01
N MET A 46 1.12 2.36 -0.69
CA MET A 46 0.98 1.12 -1.49
C MET A 46 1.21 -0.15 -0.66
N GLY A 47 0.75 -1.29 -1.20
CA GLY A 47 0.78 -2.60 -0.55
C GLY A 47 2.12 -3.33 -0.61
N LEU A 48 2.10 -4.58 -0.13
CA LEU A 48 3.23 -5.50 -0.04
C LEU A 48 3.93 -5.69 -1.38
N GLY A 49 5.24 -5.45 -1.41
CA GLY A 49 6.08 -5.72 -2.57
C GLY A 49 5.84 -4.81 -3.77
N ALA A 50 4.93 -3.86 -3.65
CA ALA A 50 4.50 -3.00 -4.73
C ALA A 50 5.20 -1.63 -4.66
N GLN A 51 5.77 -1.19 -5.78
CA GLN A 51 6.32 0.14 -5.94
C GLN A 51 5.19 1.18 -6.05
N MET A 52 5.47 2.45 -5.77
CA MET A 52 4.49 3.54 -5.85
C MET A 52 3.80 3.64 -7.21
N LEU A 53 4.43 3.17 -8.30
CA LEU A 53 3.86 3.17 -9.65
C LEU A 53 2.71 2.15 -9.83
N TYR A 54 2.42 1.30 -8.85
CA TYR A 54 1.19 0.51 -8.81
C TYR A 54 -0.06 1.34 -8.51
N TRP A 55 0.08 2.56 -7.99
CA TRP A 55 -0.99 3.56 -8.09
C TRP A 55 -1.11 3.97 -9.55
N PRO A 56 -2.20 3.60 -10.27
CA PRO A 56 -2.31 3.89 -11.69
C PRO A 56 -2.24 5.39 -11.96
N ASP A 57 -1.53 5.78 -13.00
CA ASP A 57 -1.38 7.20 -13.35
C ASP A 57 -2.74 7.87 -13.59
N PHE A 58 -3.71 7.13 -14.16
CA PHE A 58 -5.06 7.62 -14.34
C PHE A 58 -5.79 7.87 -13.01
N PHE A 59 -5.56 7.06 -11.98
CA PHE A 59 -6.10 7.30 -10.63
C PHE A 59 -5.50 8.57 -10.01
N CYS A 60 -4.19 8.72 -10.07
CA CYS A 60 -3.50 9.90 -9.57
C CYS A 60 -3.98 11.17 -10.31
N LYS A 61 -4.05 11.10 -11.66
CA LYS A 61 -4.52 12.21 -12.49
C LYS A 61 -5.95 12.61 -12.18
N SER A 62 -6.84 11.63 -11.99
CA SER A 62 -8.24 11.88 -11.63
C SER A 62 -8.39 12.61 -10.28
N LEU A 63 -7.54 12.30 -9.28
CA LEU A 63 -7.54 13.03 -8.01
C LEU A 63 -6.97 14.45 -8.18
N ILE A 64 -5.92 14.62 -8.98
CA ILE A 64 -5.36 15.95 -9.29
C ILE A 64 -6.39 16.83 -10.00
N ASP A 65 -7.12 16.28 -10.97
CA ASP A 65 -8.15 17.01 -11.72
C ASP A 65 -9.35 17.41 -10.83
N GLN A 66 -9.53 16.72 -9.70
CA GLN A 66 -10.52 17.05 -8.68
C GLN A 66 -9.98 18.07 -7.63
N GLY A 67 -8.79 18.62 -7.84
CA GLY A 67 -8.19 19.68 -7.02
C GLY A 67 -7.44 19.16 -5.80
N TYR A 68 -6.79 17.99 -5.89
CA TYR A 68 -5.93 17.48 -4.82
C TYR A 68 -4.46 17.50 -5.24
N ARG A 69 -3.58 17.71 -4.25
CA ARG A 69 -2.15 17.47 -4.37
C ARG A 69 -1.86 16.02 -4.00
N VAL A 70 -1.50 15.20 -4.98
CA VAL A 70 -1.27 13.76 -4.80
C VAL A 70 0.20 13.48 -4.49
N ILE A 71 0.46 12.75 -3.41
CA ILE A 71 1.78 12.29 -2.97
C ILE A 71 1.75 10.76 -2.98
N ARG A 72 2.65 10.12 -3.75
CA ARG A 72 2.89 8.67 -3.68
C ARG A 72 4.37 8.40 -3.44
N TYR A 73 4.69 7.32 -2.75
CA TYR A 73 6.07 6.99 -2.42
C TYR A 73 6.31 5.48 -2.43
N ASP A 74 7.57 5.10 -2.66
CA ASP A 74 8.02 3.73 -2.43
C ASP A 74 8.21 3.51 -0.93
N ASN A 75 7.53 2.53 -0.36
CA ASN A 75 7.79 2.10 1.01
C ASN A 75 9.25 1.66 1.18
N ARG A 76 9.78 1.67 2.43
CA ARG A 76 11.10 1.07 2.71
C ARG A 76 11.20 -0.32 2.09
N ASP A 77 12.37 -0.69 1.61
CA ASP A 77 12.69 -1.96 0.93
C ASP A 77 12.14 -2.13 -0.49
N ILE A 78 11.33 -1.23 -0.99
CA ILE A 78 10.76 -1.32 -2.34
C ILE A 78 11.22 -0.15 -3.21
N GLY A 79 11.15 -0.33 -4.53
CA GLY A 79 11.43 0.70 -5.53
C GLY A 79 12.80 1.35 -5.34
N LEU A 80 12.84 2.67 -5.29
CA LEU A 80 14.06 3.46 -5.16
C LEU A 80 14.29 3.98 -3.73
N SER A 81 13.44 3.59 -2.77
CA SER A 81 13.62 3.87 -1.34
C SER A 81 14.71 3.00 -0.70
N SER A 82 15.13 3.35 0.52
CA SER A 82 16.15 2.66 1.30
C SER A 82 15.92 1.16 1.39
N LYS A 83 17.01 0.39 1.26
CA LYS A 83 17.03 -1.07 1.39
C LYS A 83 17.63 -1.47 2.73
N ILE A 84 16.84 -2.17 3.54
CA ILE A 84 17.27 -2.62 4.87
C ILE A 84 17.97 -3.97 4.73
N ARG A 85 19.18 -4.08 5.30
CA ARG A 85 19.89 -5.37 5.39
C ARG A 85 19.51 -6.05 6.70
N HIS A 86 18.77 -7.16 6.59
CA HIS A 86 18.52 -7.99 7.76
C HIS A 86 19.83 -8.69 8.22
N LYS A 87 20.23 -8.41 9.44
CA LYS A 87 21.45 -8.99 10.06
C LYS A 87 21.12 -10.12 11.05
N GLY A 88 19.84 -10.43 11.23
CA GLY A 88 19.37 -11.45 12.15
C GLY A 88 19.37 -12.86 11.56
N PRO A 89 19.01 -13.87 12.36
CA PRO A 89 18.88 -15.25 11.89
C PRO A 89 17.75 -15.38 10.86
N ARG A 90 17.85 -16.40 10.01
CA ARG A 90 16.80 -16.72 9.04
C ARG A 90 15.51 -17.12 9.77
N LEU A 91 14.43 -16.37 9.54
CA LEU A 91 13.14 -16.63 10.18
C LEU A 91 12.35 -17.73 9.45
N ASN A 92 11.67 -18.57 10.20
CA ASN A 92 10.79 -19.59 9.64
C ASN A 92 9.41 -19.00 9.35
N THR A 93 9.22 -18.54 8.10
CA THR A 93 8.00 -17.87 7.64
C THR A 93 6.74 -18.73 7.84
N TYR A 94 6.78 -20.04 7.60
CA TYR A 94 5.63 -20.92 7.79
C TYR A 94 5.20 -21.01 9.25
N LYS A 95 6.15 -21.13 10.18
CA LYS A 95 5.88 -21.09 11.62
C LYS A 95 5.26 -19.75 12.03
N MET A 96 5.79 -18.65 11.49
CA MET A 96 5.26 -17.30 11.76
C MET A 96 3.85 -17.13 11.22
N MET A 97 3.55 -17.63 10.02
CA MET A 97 2.18 -17.62 9.45
C MET A 97 1.20 -18.40 10.33
N GLY A 98 1.58 -19.61 10.78
CA GLY A 98 0.74 -20.40 11.68
C GLY A 98 0.45 -19.68 13.01
N ARG A 99 1.47 -19.06 13.62
CA ARG A 99 1.29 -18.24 14.83
C ARG A 99 0.40 -17.02 14.58
N PHE A 100 0.63 -16.32 13.47
CA PHE A 100 -0.18 -15.15 13.07
C PHE A 100 -1.67 -15.51 12.90
N SER A 101 -1.99 -16.63 12.25
CA SER A 101 -3.37 -17.11 12.08
C SER A 101 -4.08 -17.38 13.40
N LEU A 102 -3.33 -17.71 14.45
CA LEU A 102 -3.84 -17.93 15.81
C LEU A 102 -3.82 -16.64 16.67
N GLY A 103 -3.47 -15.50 16.09
CA GLY A 103 -3.35 -14.22 16.82
C GLY A 103 -2.15 -14.15 17.76
N LEU A 104 -1.17 -15.05 17.60
CA LEU A 104 0.03 -15.08 18.44
C LEU A 104 1.10 -14.12 17.90
N GLN A 105 1.73 -13.37 18.79
CA GLN A 105 2.78 -12.40 18.44
C GLN A 105 4.02 -13.07 17.85
N ASN A 106 4.53 -12.54 16.75
CA ASN A 106 5.81 -12.87 16.14
C ASN A 106 6.85 -11.78 16.40
N HIS A 107 8.13 -12.15 16.33
CA HIS A 107 9.27 -11.26 16.53
C HIS A 107 10.40 -11.60 15.56
N GLY A 108 11.39 -10.68 15.43
CA GLY A 108 12.64 -10.91 14.71
C GLY A 108 12.68 -10.32 13.29
N ALA A 109 11.61 -9.74 12.78
CA ALA A 109 11.68 -8.94 11.55
C ALA A 109 12.54 -7.67 11.78
N PRO A 110 13.22 -7.16 10.75
CA PRO A 110 14.07 -5.97 10.87
C PRO A 110 13.29 -4.70 11.19
N TYR A 111 12.00 -4.70 10.92
CA TYR A 111 11.03 -3.65 11.22
C TYR A 111 9.62 -4.26 11.19
N ASN A 112 8.61 -3.47 11.56
CA ASN A 112 7.20 -3.82 11.51
C ASN A 112 6.38 -2.69 10.83
N LEU A 113 5.06 -2.80 10.77
CA LEU A 113 4.22 -1.79 10.11
C LEU A 113 4.12 -0.48 10.93
N PHE A 114 4.41 -0.50 12.23
CA PHE A 114 4.51 0.74 13.02
C PHE A 114 5.69 1.59 12.56
N ASP A 115 6.85 0.96 12.30
CA ASP A 115 8.01 1.66 11.74
C ASP A 115 7.72 2.27 10.37
N MET A 116 6.88 1.60 9.55
CA MET A 116 6.46 2.11 8.24
C MET A 116 5.42 3.24 8.35
N ALA A 117 4.58 3.24 9.39
CA ALA A 117 3.70 4.35 9.69
C ALA A 117 4.48 5.57 10.21
N ASP A 118 5.55 5.34 10.99
CA ASP A 118 6.47 6.40 11.42
C ASP A 118 7.16 7.03 10.21
N ASP A 119 7.55 6.25 9.19
CA ASP A 119 8.06 6.76 7.92
C ASP A 119 7.05 7.68 7.22
N ALA A 120 5.78 7.27 7.15
CA ALA A 120 4.73 8.07 6.52
C ALA A 120 4.50 9.40 7.26
N ALA A 121 4.50 9.38 8.60
CA ALA A 121 4.37 10.58 9.42
C ALA A 121 5.57 11.52 9.23
N LEU A 122 6.79 10.99 9.27
CA LEU A 122 8.03 11.76 9.00
C LEU A 122 8.06 12.30 7.58
N LEU A 123 7.56 11.54 6.58
CA LEU A 123 7.46 12.02 5.21
C LEU A 123 6.58 13.26 5.12
N LEU A 124 5.39 13.26 5.72
CA LEU A 124 4.52 14.43 5.76
C LEU A 124 5.23 15.63 6.41
N GLU A 125 5.91 15.41 7.53
CA GLU A 125 6.68 16.45 8.22
C GLU A 125 7.78 17.04 7.33
N ARG A 126 8.58 16.19 6.64
CA ARG A 126 9.66 16.62 5.75
C ARG A 126 9.16 17.37 4.52
N LEU A 127 7.95 17.07 4.06
CA LEU A 127 7.27 17.78 2.97
C LEU A 127 6.60 19.09 3.44
N GLY A 128 6.63 19.42 4.74
CA GLY A 128 5.96 20.57 5.32
C GLY A 128 4.43 20.45 5.31
N ILE A 129 3.91 19.21 5.31
CA ILE A 129 2.48 18.92 5.31
C ILE A 129 2.07 18.61 6.75
N GLU A 130 1.26 19.51 7.31
CA GLU A 130 0.74 19.34 8.67
C GLU A 130 -0.27 18.19 8.72
N LYS A 131 -1.20 18.13 7.78
CA LYS A 131 -2.29 17.16 7.75
C LYS A 131 -2.65 16.77 6.31
N ALA A 132 -2.99 15.51 6.07
CA ALA A 132 -3.33 15.01 4.75
C ALA A 132 -4.55 14.08 4.77
N GLU A 133 -5.23 13.97 3.63
CA GLU A 133 -6.06 12.81 3.31
C GLU A 133 -5.14 11.61 3.09
N VAL A 134 -5.52 10.42 3.54
CA VAL A 134 -4.68 9.23 3.41
C VAL A 134 -5.46 8.12 2.72
N ILE A 135 -4.90 7.56 1.64
CA ILE A 135 -5.43 6.34 1.01
C ILE A 135 -4.36 5.25 1.12
N GLY A 136 -4.72 4.14 1.77
CA GLY A 136 -3.86 2.97 1.87
C GLY A 136 -4.46 1.74 1.18
N ALA A 137 -3.66 1.06 0.35
CA ALA A 137 -4.05 -0.15 -0.36
C ALA A 137 -3.38 -1.40 0.25
N SER A 138 -4.14 -2.45 0.57
CA SER A 138 -3.63 -3.73 1.08
C SER A 138 -2.76 -3.52 2.35
N MET A 139 -1.49 -3.92 2.37
CA MET A 139 -0.54 -3.60 3.44
C MET A 139 -0.47 -2.08 3.72
N GLY A 140 -0.55 -1.26 2.66
CA GLY A 140 -0.61 0.20 2.81
C GLY A 140 -1.83 0.67 3.60
N GLY A 141 -2.95 -0.04 3.51
CA GLY A 141 -4.12 0.20 4.34
C GLY A 141 -3.90 -0.17 5.81
N MET A 142 -3.09 -1.20 6.10
CA MET A 142 -2.67 -1.52 7.47
C MET A 142 -1.77 -0.41 8.04
N ILE A 143 -0.84 0.10 7.23
CA ILE A 143 0.03 1.23 7.59
C ILE A 143 -0.82 2.49 7.84
N ALA A 144 -1.80 2.76 6.98
CA ALA A 144 -2.69 3.91 7.10
C ALA A 144 -3.57 3.85 8.37
N GLN A 145 -4.05 2.67 8.77
CA GLN A 145 -4.74 2.44 10.05
C GLN A 145 -3.84 2.82 11.24
N ILE A 146 -2.58 2.37 11.22
CA ILE A 146 -1.60 2.71 12.27
C ILE A 146 -1.32 4.22 12.28
N LEU A 147 -1.11 4.81 11.10
CA LEU A 147 -0.87 6.25 10.95
C LEU A 147 -2.04 7.07 11.54
N ALA A 148 -3.28 6.73 11.18
CA ALA A 148 -4.47 7.42 11.65
C ALA A 148 -4.68 7.31 13.17
N ALA A 149 -4.36 6.16 13.77
CA ALA A 149 -4.51 5.97 15.21
C ALA A 149 -3.36 6.58 16.01
N LYS A 150 -2.11 6.41 15.56
CA LYS A 150 -0.92 6.87 16.30
C LYS A 150 -0.62 8.36 16.09
N TYR A 151 -0.94 8.88 14.90
CA TYR A 151 -0.69 10.26 14.47
C TYR A 151 -2.00 10.92 14.01
N ALA A 152 -2.99 10.92 14.90
CA ALA A 152 -4.34 11.37 14.59
C ALA A 152 -4.41 12.82 14.10
N ASP A 153 -3.49 13.66 14.54
CA ASP A 153 -3.31 15.05 14.11
C ASP A 153 -2.74 15.22 12.69
N ARG A 154 -2.23 14.15 12.09
CA ARG A 154 -1.64 14.13 10.74
C ARG A 154 -2.62 13.64 9.65
N VAL A 155 -3.79 13.11 10.03
CA VAL A 155 -4.76 12.52 9.09
C VAL A 155 -6.10 13.23 9.19
N ASN A 156 -6.59 13.78 8.07
CA ASN A 156 -7.93 14.37 7.98
C ASN A 156 -9.00 13.27 7.84
N ASN A 157 -8.98 12.57 6.72
CA ASN A 157 -9.87 11.47 6.39
C ASN A 157 -9.07 10.26 5.95
N LEU A 158 -9.63 9.07 6.16
CA LEU A 158 -8.97 7.80 5.88
C LEU A 158 -9.72 7.01 4.80
N GLY A 159 -9.03 6.69 3.71
CA GLY A 159 -9.46 5.77 2.66
C GLY A 159 -8.71 4.45 2.76
N LEU A 160 -9.42 3.34 2.86
CA LEU A 160 -8.84 2.01 3.01
C LEU A 160 -9.31 1.11 1.86
N LEU A 161 -8.39 0.66 1.01
CA LEU A 161 -8.69 -0.12 -0.18
C LEU A 161 -8.19 -1.55 -0.04
N PHE A 162 -9.08 -2.55 -0.19
CA PHE A 162 -8.84 -4.01 -0.12
C PHE A 162 -7.82 -4.41 0.96
N THR A 163 -8.03 -3.97 2.19
CA THR A 163 -7.11 -4.16 3.33
C THR A 163 -7.68 -5.05 4.43
N SER A 164 -6.90 -5.21 5.49
CA SER A 164 -7.21 -6.02 6.68
C SER A 164 -6.76 -5.30 7.94
N ASN A 165 -7.33 -5.66 9.07
CA ASN A 165 -6.78 -5.34 10.39
C ASN A 165 -6.07 -6.54 11.05
N ASN A 166 -5.85 -7.61 10.32
CA ASN A 166 -5.14 -8.78 10.78
C ASN A 166 -5.69 -9.42 12.08
N GLN A 167 -6.97 -9.18 12.42
CA GLN A 167 -7.55 -9.85 13.58
C GLN A 167 -7.59 -11.36 13.37
N PRO A 168 -7.49 -12.18 14.44
CA PRO A 168 -7.58 -13.63 14.34
C PRO A 168 -8.89 -14.10 13.70
N PHE A 169 -8.84 -15.27 13.06
CA PHE A 169 -9.99 -15.97 12.50
C PHE A 169 -10.69 -15.26 11.33
N LEU A 170 -10.05 -14.29 10.68
CA LEU A 170 -10.52 -13.79 9.38
C LEU A 170 -10.42 -14.88 8.31
N PRO A 171 -11.26 -14.84 7.26
CA PRO A 171 -11.18 -15.81 6.17
C PRO A 171 -9.76 -15.87 5.59
N PRO A 172 -9.11 -17.03 5.51
CA PRO A 172 -7.78 -17.10 4.93
C PRO A 172 -7.82 -16.79 3.44
N PRO A 173 -6.68 -16.39 2.85
CA PRO A 173 -6.54 -16.34 1.40
C PRO A 173 -6.95 -17.67 0.77
N PHE A 174 -7.58 -17.61 -0.40
CA PHE A 174 -7.86 -18.85 -1.15
C PHE A 174 -6.56 -19.56 -1.51
N PRO A 175 -6.52 -20.91 -1.58
CA PRO A 175 -5.29 -21.67 -1.76
C PRO A 175 -4.46 -21.21 -2.97
N LYS A 176 -5.10 -20.98 -4.12
CA LYS A 176 -4.44 -20.54 -5.34
C LYS A 176 -3.75 -19.18 -5.16
N GLN A 177 -4.39 -18.22 -4.49
CA GLN A 177 -3.86 -16.89 -4.21
C GLN A 177 -2.69 -16.96 -3.23
N LEU A 178 -2.84 -17.75 -2.18
CA LEU A 178 -1.78 -17.97 -1.19
C LEU A 178 -0.54 -18.60 -1.82
N PHE A 179 -0.70 -19.66 -2.62
CA PHE A 179 0.41 -20.30 -3.31
C PHE A 179 1.10 -19.34 -4.31
N SER A 180 0.33 -18.56 -5.07
CA SER A 180 0.90 -17.58 -6.01
C SER A 180 1.68 -16.47 -5.31
N LEU A 181 1.26 -16.05 -4.12
CA LEU A 181 1.99 -15.05 -3.33
C LEU A 181 3.31 -15.60 -2.78
N LEU A 182 3.35 -16.90 -2.45
CA LEU A 182 4.54 -17.56 -1.87
C LEU A 182 5.46 -18.16 -2.93
N GLU A 183 5.00 -18.28 -4.17
CA GLU A 183 5.78 -18.80 -5.28
C GLU A 183 6.96 -17.87 -5.59
N ARG A 184 8.07 -18.44 -6.03
CA ARG A 184 9.23 -17.69 -6.47
C ARG A 184 9.34 -17.76 -7.99
N PRO A 185 9.84 -16.70 -8.65
CA PRO A 185 10.17 -16.75 -10.06
C PRO A 185 11.24 -17.83 -10.30
N LYS A 186 11.25 -18.41 -11.51
CA LYS A 186 12.20 -19.48 -11.89
C LYS A 186 13.66 -19.02 -11.87
N SER A 187 13.88 -17.75 -12.19
CA SER A 187 15.18 -17.07 -12.18
C SER A 187 14.99 -15.58 -11.85
N GLN A 188 16.09 -14.84 -11.75
CA GLN A 188 16.06 -13.40 -11.48
C GLN A 188 16.14 -12.54 -12.76
N ASP A 189 16.10 -13.14 -13.94
CA ASP A 189 16.07 -12.39 -15.20
C ASP A 189 14.70 -11.74 -15.44
N GLU A 190 14.71 -10.71 -16.29
CA GLU A 190 13.52 -9.88 -16.58
C GLU A 190 12.34 -10.73 -17.06
N ASN A 191 12.56 -11.66 -17.98
CA ASN A 191 11.47 -12.44 -18.56
C ASN A 191 10.79 -13.35 -17.53
N SER A 192 11.59 -14.00 -16.67
CA SER A 192 11.09 -14.84 -15.60
C SER A 192 10.29 -14.04 -14.55
N ILE A 193 10.76 -12.83 -14.22
CA ILE A 193 10.07 -11.96 -13.28
C ILE A 193 8.78 -11.42 -13.88
N VAL A 194 8.78 -11.02 -15.16
CA VAL A 194 7.59 -10.57 -15.88
C VAL A 194 6.55 -11.68 -15.96
N GLU A 195 6.95 -12.92 -16.33
CA GLU A 195 6.06 -14.09 -16.37
C GLU A 195 5.42 -14.36 -15.00
N HIS A 196 6.24 -14.33 -13.94
CA HIS A 196 5.78 -14.52 -12.56
C HIS A 196 4.79 -13.43 -12.14
N SER A 197 5.09 -12.16 -12.43
CA SER A 197 4.21 -11.01 -12.13
C SER A 197 2.87 -11.14 -12.86
N LEU A 198 2.88 -11.53 -14.14
CA LEU A 198 1.64 -11.77 -14.91
C LEU A 198 0.78 -12.89 -14.31
N LYS A 199 1.42 -13.99 -13.87
CA LYS A 199 0.74 -15.08 -13.20
C LYS A 199 0.05 -14.57 -11.93
N LEU A 200 0.76 -13.79 -11.13
CA LEU A 200 0.24 -13.19 -9.91
C LEU A 200 -0.96 -12.27 -10.21
N PHE A 201 -0.84 -11.32 -11.15
CA PHE A 201 -1.94 -10.43 -11.56
C PHE A 201 -3.20 -11.18 -11.99
N ARG A 202 -3.05 -12.25 -12.78
CA ARG A 202 -4.19 -13.08 -13.21
C ARG A 202 -4.86 -13.82 -12.05
N VAL A 203 -4.11 -14.10 -10.98
CA VAL A 203 -4.61 -14.88 -9.85
C VAL A 203 -5.29 -14.00 -8.81
N ILE A 204 -4.74 -12.81 -8.52
CA ILE A 204 -5.28 -11.92 -7.50
C ILE A 204 -6.19 -10.83 -8.06
N GLY A 205 -6.03 -10.47 -9.34
CA GLY A 205 -6.73 -9.38 -9.99
C GLY A 205 -8.20 -9.64 -10.27
N SER A 206 -8.86 -8.61 -10.79
CA SER A 206 -10.28 -8.61 -11.13
C SER A 206 -10.57 -9.52 -12.31
N PRO A 207 -11.42 -10.55 -12.16
CA PRO A 207 -11.72 -11.48 -13.25
C PRO A 207 -12.35 -10.75 -14.46
N GLY A 208 -11.77 -10.99 -15.64
CA GLY A 208 -12.25 -10.37 -16.89
C GLY A 208 -11.72 -8.97 -17.19
N TYR A 209 -10.99 -8.34 -16.26
CA TYR A 209 -10.47 -6.97 -16.42
C TYR A 209 -8.95 -6.88 -16.57
N VAL A 210 -8.24 -7.98 -16.53
CA VAL A 210 -6.77 -8.00 -16.68
C VAL A 210 -6.41 -7.87 -18.16
N ASN A 211 -5.89 -6.71 -18.56
CA ASN A 211 -5.24 -6.53 -19.85
C ASN A 211 -3.81 -7.08 -19.81
N GLN A 212 -3.53 -8.12 -20.58
CA GLN A 212 -2.22 -8.79 -20.56
C GLN A 212 -1.08 -7.89 -21.06
N LEU A 213 -1.31 -7.09 -22.10
CA LEU A 213 -0.27 -6.21 -22.67
C LEU A 213 0.13 -5.13 -21.67
N ASP A 214 -0.84 -4.49 -21.04
CA ASP A 214 -0.59 -3.47 -20.03
C ASP A 214 0.11 -4.07 -18.79
N ALA A 215 -0.29 -5.28 -18.38
CA ALA A 215 0.34 -5.99 -17.27
C ALA A 215 1.81 -6.37 -17.57
N ILE A 216 2.12 -6.80 -18.82
CA ILE A 216 3.50 -7.06 -19.25
C ILE A 216 4.34 -5.78 -19.22
N GLN A 217 3.83 -4.70 -19.82
CA GLN A 217 4.54 -3.43 -19.87
C GLN A 217 4.79 -2.88 -18.45
N THR A 218 3.78 -2.95 -17.58
CA THR A 218 3.90 -2.55 -16.18
C THR A 218 4.93 -3.39 -15.44
N ALA A 219 4.87 -4.73 -15.54
CA ALA A 219 5.82 -5.62 -14.88
C ALA A 219 7.27 -5.35 -15.35
N ARG A 220 7.47 -5.13 -16.66
CA ARG A 220 8.78 -4.80 -17.24
C ARG A 220 9.29 -3.44 -16.74
N LYS A 221 8.46 -2.39 -16.79
CA LYS A 221 8.77 -1.05 -16.27
C LYS A 221 9.21 -1.11 -14.80
N LEU A 222 8.48 -1.86 -13.98
CA LEU A 222 8.76 -1.99 -12.55
C LEU A 222 10.04 -2.78 -12.27
N TYR A 223 10.29 -3.86 -13.03
CA TYR A 223 11.54 -4.63 -12.93
C TYR A 223 12.74 -3.75 -13.28
N GLN A 224 12.71 -3.07 -14.42
CA GLN A 224 13.78 -2.19 -14.87
C GLN A 224 14.02 -1.02 -13.90
N ARG A 225 12.95 -0.52 -13.25
CA ARG A 225 13.08 0.54 -12.25
C ARG A 225 13.78 0.05 -10.98
N SER A 226 13.37 -1.09 -10.44
CA SER A 226 13.99 -1.69 -9.25
C SER A 226 13.41 -3.07 -8.96
N TYR A 227 14.26 -4.06 -8.79
CA TYR A 227 13.88 -5.38 -8.33
C TYR A 227 14.67 -5.79 -7.09
N TYR A 228 13.99 -5.88 -5.92
CA TYR A 228 14.60 -6.24 -4.64
C TYR A 228 13.75 -7.25 -3.88
N PRO A 229 13.85 -8.56 -4.23
CA PRO A 229 12.99 -9.60 -3.65
C PRO A 229 13.18 -9.81 -2.14
N ALA A 230 14.37 -9.49 -1.60
CA ALA A 230 14.59 -9.53 -0.16
C ALA A 230 13.69 -8.54 0.59
N GLY A 231 13.42 -7.37 0.00
CA GLY A 231 12.52 -6.37 0.58
C GLY A 231 11.07 -6.86 0.64
N ILE A 232 10.60 -7.57 -0.38
CA ILE A 232 9.27 -8.17 -0.38
C ILE A 232 9.10 -9.13 0.81
N LEU A 233 10.10 -9.99 1.03
CA LEU A 233 10.10 -10.90 2.17
C LEU A 233 10.13 -10.13 3.50
N GLN A 234 10.95 -9.07 3.63
CA GLN A 234 11.05 -8.27 4.85
C GLN A 234 9.72 -7.57 5.17
N GLN A 235 9.05 -7.00 4.17
CA GLN A 235 7.72 -6.42 4.35
C GLN A 235 6.68 -7.48 4.75
N PHE A 236 6.73 -8.68 4.18
CA PHE A 236 5.85 -9.77 4.60
C PHE A 236 6.09 -10.17 6.06
N LEU A 237 7.34 -10.28 6.48
CA LEU A 237 7.70 -10.51 7.88
C LEU A 237 7.26 -9.36 8.79
N ALA A 238 7.29 -8.12 8.30
CA ALA A 238 6.79 -6.95 9.03
C ALA A 238 5.28 -7.07 9.32
N ILE A 239 4.47 -7.50 8.34
CA ILE A 239 3.04 -7.79 8.55
C ILE A 239 2.86 -8.85 9.66
N LEU A 240 3.59 -9.97 9.56
CA LEU A 240 3.48 -11.07 10.52
C LEU A 240 3.92 -10.67 11.93
N CYS A 241 4.90 -9.77 12.06
CA CYS A 241 5.38 -9.24 13.34
C CYS A 241 4.51 -8.11 13.91
N THR A 242 3.73 -7.43 13.08
CA THR A 242 2.79 -6.41 13.54
C THR A 242 1.60 -7.03 14.28
N GLY A 243 1.08 -8.16 13.78
CA GLY A 243 -0.07 -8.81 14.37
C GLY A 243 -1.39 -8.07 14.11
N SER A 244 -2.35 -8.23 15.03
CA SER A 244 -3.70 -7.66 14.91
C SER A 244 -3.74 -6.16 15.20
N LEU A 245 -4.44 -5.40 14.36
CA LEU A 245 -4.71 -3.98 14.52
C LEU A 245 -6.08 -3.69 15.16
N LEU A 246 -6.85 -4.72 15.52
CA LEU A 246 -8.23 -4.59 16.00
C LEU A 246 -8.39 -3.58 17.16
N GLN A 247 -7.45 -3.55 18.11
CA GLN A 247 -7.53 -2.63 19.24
C GLN A 247 -7.12 -1.21 18.86
N LEU A 248 -6.26 -1.08 17.84
CA LEU A 248 -5.84 0.19 17.29
C LEU A 248 -6.98 0.83 16.47
N ASP A 249 -7.69 0.02 15.65
CA ASP A 249 -8.81 0.47 14.83
C ASP A 249 -9.91 1.16 15.66
N LYS A 250 -10.17 0.66 16.87
CA LYS A 250 -11.15 1.26 17.79
C LYS A 250 -10.78 2.67 18.27
N GLN A 251 -9.53 3.08 18.09
CA GLN A 251 -9.02 4.38 18.48
C GLN A 251 -9.03 5.39 17.34
N ILE A 252 -9.27 4.93 16.10
CA ILE A 252 -9.34 5.80 14.91
C ILE A 252 -10.59 6.65 15.00
N GLN A 253 -10.40 7.97 14.94
CA GLN A 253 -11.48 8.96 15.05
C GLN A 253 -11.77 9.67 13.71
N GLN A 254 -10.87 9.54 12.75
CA GLN A 254 -11.01 10.16 11.43
C GLN A 254 -12.17 9.54 10.66
N PRO A 255 -12.96 10.34 9.94
CA PRO A 255 -13.93 9.80 8.98
C PRO A 255 -13.24 8.78 8.08
N THR A 256 -13.79 7.57 8.02
CA THR A 256 -13.15 6.45 7.33
C THR A 256 -14.06 5.82 6.29
N LEU A 257 -13.54 5.62 5.08
CA LEU A 257 -14.17 4.85 4.02
C LEU A 257 -13.34 3.59 3.74
N VAL A 258 -13.94 2.43 3.91
CA VAL A 258 -13.36 1.12 3.58
C VAL A 258 -13.96 0.64 2.27
N VAL A 259 -13.14 0.48 1.23
CA VAL A 259 -13.54 -0.03 -0.09
C VAL A 259 -12.94 -1.41 -0.33
N HIS A 260 -13.74 -2.36 -0.78
CA HIS A 260 -13.26 -3.73 -1.01
C HIS A 260 -13.85 -4.35 -2.27
N GLY A 261 -13.08 -5.19 -2.96
CA GLY A 261 -13.56 -5.91 -4.13
C GLY A 261 -14.33 -7.17 -3.77
N SER A 262 -15.50 -7.41 -4.39
CA SER A 262 -16.30 -8.60 -4.13
C SER A 262 -15.66 -9.91 -4.61
N GLN A 263 -14.67 -9.83 -5.51
CA GLN A 263 -13.91 -10.96 -6.07
C GLN A 263 -12.49 -11.05 -5.51
N ASP A 264 -12.18 -10.27 -4.48
CA ASP A 264 -10.89 -10.38 -3.79
C ASP A 264 -10.79 -11.73 -3.07
N ARG A 265 -9.90 -12.59 -3.58
CA ARG A 265 -9.62 -13.93 -3.05
C ARG A 265 -8.28 -14.00 -2.31
N LEU A 266 -7.49 -12.90 -2.35
CA LEU A 266 -6.28 -12.76 -1.56
C LEU A 266 -6.61 -12.31 -0.13
N LEU A 267 -7.35 -11.23 0.00
CA LEU A 267 -7.98 -10.80 1.24
C LEU A 267 -9.51 -10.80 1.02
N PRO A 268 -10.22 -11.90 1.34
CA PRO A 268 -11.66 -11.96 1.10
C PRO A 268 -12.42 -10.78 1.74
N PRO A 269 -13.58 -10.35 1.20
CA PRO A 269 -14.30 -9.16 1.65
C PRO A 269 -14.60 -9.09 3.15
N GLY A 270 -14.54 -10.24 3.83
CA GLY A 270 -14.63 -10.32 5.29
C GLY A 270 -13.57 -9.49 6.02
N HIS A 271 -12.38 -9.29 5.41
CA HIS A 271 -11.33 -8.43 5.96
C HIS A 271 -11.76 -6.96 6.00
N GLY A 272 -12.22 -6.41 4.87
CA GLY A 272 -12.70 -5.03 4.81
C GLY A 272 -13.92 -4.79 5.70
N LYS A 273 -14.85 -5.75 5.77
CA LYS A 273 -16.00 -5.68 6.70
C LYS A 273 -15.56 -5.66 8.16
N ALA A 274 -14.51 -6.43 8.51
CA ALA A 274 -13.97 -6.45 9.87
C ALA A 274 -13.31 -5.11 10.24
N VAL A 275 -12.55 -4.51 9.31
CA VAL A 275 -11.98 -3.17 9.48
C VAL A 275 -13.08 -2.13 9.68
N ALA A 276 -14.08 -2.07 8.79
CA ALA A 276 -15.19 -1.12 8.90
C ALA A 276 -16.01 -1.29 10.19
N LYS A 277 -16.16 -2.53 10.65
CA LYS A 277 -16.84 -2.80 11.94
C LYS A 277 -16.01 -2.34 13.15
N ALA A 278 -14.68 -2.39 13.06
CA ALA A 278 -13.79 -2.05 14.15
C ALA A 278 -13.61 -0.56 14.34
N ILE A 279 -13.58 0.21 13.23
CA ILE A 279 -13.39 1.67 13.24
C ILE A 279 -14.75 2.36 13.49
N PRO A 280 -14.87 3.19 14.54
CA PRO A 280 -16.12 3.89 14.84
C PRO A 280 -16.55 4.79 13.67
N GLY A 281 -17.81 4.67 13.22
CA GLY A 281 -18.38 5.50 12.16
C GLY A 281 -17.87 5.21 10.73
N ALA A 282 -17.02 4.19 10.54
CA ALA A 282 -16.53 3.86 9.21
C ALA A 282 -17.64 3.41 8.25
N LYS A 283 -17.58 3.89 7.01
CA LYS A 283 -18.42 3.45 5.90
C LYS A 283 -17.76 2.27 5.18
N PHE A 284 -18.56 1.33 4.66
CA PHE A 284 -18.08 0.19 3.89
C PHE A 284 -18.72 0.16 2.51
N GLU A 285 -17.88 0.08 1.48
CA GLU A 285 -18.30 0.00 0.08
C GLU A 285 -17.75 -1.28 -0.57
N LEU A 286 -18.62 -2.09 -1.17
CA LEU A 286 -18.27 -3.33 -1.85
C LEU A 286 -18.38 -3.19 -3.36
N ILE A 287 -17.25 -3.15 -4.05
CA ILE A 287 -17.22 -3.01 -5.51
C ILE A 287 -17.44 -4.37 -6.18
N LYS A 288 -18.58 -4.52 -6.85
CA LYS A 288 -18.93 -5.75 -7.55
C LYS A 288 -17.95 -6.04 -8.70
N GLY A 289 -17.41 -7.25 -8.74
CA GLY A 289 -16.51 -7.70 -9.80
C GLY A 289 -15.04 -7.35 -9.58
N MET A 290 -14.69 -6.43 -8.68
CA MET A 290 -13.32 -6.05 -8.39
C MET A 290 -12.61 -7.14 -7.58
N GLY A 291 -11.35 -7.42 -7.92
CA GLY A 291 -10.42 -8.30 -7.21
C GLY A 291 -9.50 -7.53 -6.25
N HIS A 292 -8.24 -7.99 -6.13
CA HIS A 292 -7.20 -7.35 -5.32
C HIS A 292 -6.30 -6.46 -6.20
N ASP A 293 -6.92 -5.61 -7.02
CA ASP A 293 -6.24 -4.72 -7.97
C ASP A 293 -7.10 -3.49 -8.31
N MET A 294 -6.55 -2.58 -9.11
CA MET A 294 -7.23 -1.37 -9.60
C MET A 294 -7.19 -1.34 -11.14
N PRO A 295 -7.93 -2.19 -11.85
CA PRO A 295 -7.96 -2.13 -13.30
C PRO A 295 -8.66 -0.86 -13.79
N PRO A 296 -8.35 -0.37 -15.01
CA PRO A 296 -8.85 0.90 -15.55
C PRO A 296 -10.36 1.08 -15.44
N HIS A 297 -11.11 -0.01 -15.55
CA HIS A 297 -12.58 -0.01 -15.45
C HIS A 297 -13.13 0.56 -14.14
N PHE A 298 -12.46 0.28 -13.01
CA PHE A 298 -12.93 0.71 -11.69
C PHE A 298 -12.34 2.05 -11.23
N ILE A 299 -11.30 2.56 -11.89
CA ILE A 299 -10.58 3.77 -11.45
C ILE A 299 -11.49 5.00 -11.36
N PRO A 300 -12.35 5.33 -12.34
CA PRO A 300 -13.23 6.49 -12.23
C PRO A 300 -14.10 6.44 -10.98
N HIS A 301 -14.74 5.28 -10.75
CA HIS A 301 -15.61 5.09 -9.59
C HIS A 301 -14.82 5.16 -8.25
N LEU A 302 -13.64 4.54 -8.18
CA LEU A 302 -12.80 4.60 -6.99
C LEU A 302 -12.34 6.03 -6.67
N SER A 303 -11.91 6.79 -7.69
CA SER A 303 -11.46 8.18 -7.49
C SER A 303 -12.60 9.10 -7.05
N GLU A 304 -13.81 8.92 -7.61
CA GLU A 304 -15.00 9.65 -7.19
C GLU A 304 -15.41 9.31 -5.75
N LEU A 305 -15.40 8.03 -5.37
CA LEU A 305 -15.74 7.59 -4.01
C LEU A 305 -14.82 8.23 -2.97
N PHE A 306 -13.50 8.18 -3.18
CA PHE A 306 -12.55 8.77 -2.24
C PHE A 306 -12.66 10.30 -2.22
N ALA A 307 -12.72 10.96 -3.37
CA ALA A 307 -12.85 12.41 -3.42
C ALA A 307 -14.17 12.92 -2.80
N HIS A 308 -15.28 12.18 -2.98
CA HIS A 308 -16.53 12.51 -2.30
C HIS A 308 -16.41 12.34 -0.78
N HIS A 309 -15.79 11.23 -0.33
CA HIS A 309 -15.56 10.99 1.08
C HIS A 309 -14.72 12.09 1.75
N PHE A 310 -13.71 12.61 1.05
CA PHE A 310 -12.83 13.67 1.58
C PHE A 310 -13.47 15.06 1.62
N LYS A 311 -14.59 15.25 0.92
CA LYS A 311 -15.36 16.50 0.92
C LYS A 311 -16.56 16.48 1.89
N SER A 312 -16.86 15.30 2.47
CA SER A 312 -17.98 15.11 3.40
C SER A 312 -17.57 15.28 4.86
#